data_82562bad8ef4818c7d05801fda6596ec
#
_entry.id   82562bad8ef4818c7d05801fda6596ec
#
_cell.length_a   1.000
_cell.length_b   1.000
_cell.length_c   1.000
_cell.angle_alpha   90.00
_cell.angle_beta   90.00
_cell.angle_gamma   90.00
#
_symmetry.space_group_name_H-M   'P 1'
#
loop_
_entity.id
_entity.type
_entity.pdbx_description
1 polymer ?
#
loop_
_entity_poly.entity_id
_entity_poly.type
_entity_poly.pdbx_seq_one_letter_code
_entity_poly.pdbx_strand_id
1 'polypeptide(L)'
;LKLIAGTDRFHINHDESEDWELQPGEGIQIEVYYEPETYESNGGLIEVVSNDDESPQIEVLVIGKGDAPVMTVEPISFDYGTISMGCDNEERITIRNDGNLPLTVDSISQMVTQPADIIMEFGSLPPPPWVLDPNQEIDFLVSYIPSDVGLDESAITVTSDDPETPEVQVVQGGDGVIEQYATQEYIQEEIPILDIVFVIDNSGSMGIFQGELSSQMTSFLNVFLSTGADFHLGFITTDRGYLQCSGVICWISNSSANPV
;
A
#
# COMPACT_ATOMS: atom_id res chain seq x y z
N LEU A 1 -41.47 6.26 32.16
CA LEU A 1 -40.46 6.10 31.13
C LEU A 1 -39.13 5.71 31.78
N LYS A 2 -38.47 4.76 31.21
CA LYS A 2 -37.23 4.26 31.79
C LYS A 2 -36.20 3.97 30.72
N LEU A 3 -34.94 4.34 30.95
CA LEU A 3 -33.80 3.89 30.16
C LEU A 3 -33.37 2.52 30.72
N ILE A 4 -33.55 1.45 29.93
CA ILE A 4 -33.34 0.09 30.42
C ILE A 4 -31.96 -0.44 30.17
N ALA A 5 -31.45 -0.24 28.98
CA ALA A 5 -30.17 -0.74 28.58
C ALA A 5 -29.51 0.28 27.66
N GLY A 6 -28.25 0.36 27.71
CA GLY A 6 -27.48 1.26 26.90
C GLY A 6 -26.24 1.69 27.65
N THR A 7 -25.47 2.51 27.02
CA THR A 7 -24.38 3.17 27.69
C THR A 7 -24.93 4.28 28.57
N ASP A 8 -24.19 4.70 29.57
CA ASP A 8 -24.49 5.88 30.40
C ASP A 8 -24.45 7.20 29.60
N ARG A 9 -24.54 7.10 28.26
CA ARG A 9 -24.42 8.20 27.30
C ARG A 9 -25.73 8.79 26.84
N PHE A 10 -26.85 8.07 27.10
CA PHE A 10 -28.18 8.55 26.74
C PHE A 10 -28.93 8.96 28.03
N HIS A 11 -29.35 10.20 28.06
CA HIS A 11 -30.10 10.79 29.19
C HIS A 11 -31.43 11.27 28.69
N ILE A 12 -32.47 11.10 29.53
CA ILE A 12 -33.80 11.64 29.28
C ILE A 12 -34.07 12.75 30.28
N ASN A 13 -34.68 13.84 29.80
CA ASN A 13 -35.09 14.96 30.65
C ASN A 13 -36.43 14.66 31.31
N HIS A 14 -36.44 13.63 32.19
CA HIS A 14 -37.61 13.22 32.88
C HIS A 14 -37.26 12.60 34.25
N ASP A 15 -38.04 12.89 35.27
CA ASP A 15 -37.94 12.23 36.56
C ASP A 15 -38.68 10.89 36.48
N GLU A 16 -37.95 9.77 36.57
CA GLU A 16 -38.49 8.40 36.51
C GLU A 16 -39.56 8.10 37.62
N SER A 17 -39.67 8.97 38.60
CA SER A 17 -40.66 8.87 39.68
C SER A 17 -42.01 9.55 39.36
N GLU A 18 -42.10 10.30 38.27
CA GLU A 18 -43.30 10.98 37.81
C GLU A 18 -44.09 10.13 36.82
N ASP A 19 -45.37 9.89 37.13
CA ASP A 19 -46.31 9.25 36.21
C ASP A 19 -47.11 10.32 35.46
N TRP A 20 -47.24 10.15 34.15
CA TRP A 20 -48.08 11.03 33.33
C TRP A 20 -49.46 10.40 33.10
N GLU A 21 -50.51 11.20 33.30
CA GLU A 21 -51.85 10.87 32.87
C GLU A 21 -52.20 11.63 31.61
N LEU A 22 -52.40 10.90 30.48
CA LEU A 22 -52.73 11.45 29.18
C LEU A 22 -54.24 11.25 28.92
N GLN A 23 -54.92 12.33 28.51
CA GLN A 23 -56.27 12.25 28.02
C GLN A 23 -56.31 11.74 26.56
N PRO A 24 -57.45 11.20 26.09
CA PRO A 24 -57.57 10.77 24.70
C PRO A 24 -57.20 11.87 23.70
N GLY A 25 -56.18 11.62 22.86
CA GLY A 25 -55.69 12.59 21.90
C GLY A 25 -54.55 13.48 22.39
N GLU A 26 -54.18 13.39 23.69
CA GLU A 26 -53.01 14.06 24.22
C GLU A 26 -51.73 13.28 23.90
N GLY A 27 -50.61 14.01 23.77
CA GLY A 27 -49.28 13.45 23.60
C GLY A 27 -48.28 14.24 24.44
N ILE A 28 -47.20 13.60 24.82
CA ILE A 28 -46.05 14.23 25.46
C ILE A 28 -44.82 14.09 24.58
N GLN A 29 -43.94 15.06 24.70
CA GLN A 29 -42.69 15.08 24.03
C GLN A 29 -41.56 14.90 25.06
N ILE A 30 -40.67 13.96 24.80
CA ILE A 30 -39.58 13.65 25.68
C ILE A 30 -38.29 13.95 24.95
N GLU A 31 -37.40 14.67 25.60
CA GLU A 31 -36.09 14.99 25.05
C GLU A 31 -35.09 13.92 25.50
N VAL A 32 -34.37 13.39 24.54
CA VAL A 32 -33.27 12.44 24.74
C VAL A 32 -31.98 13.14 24.42
N TYR A 33 -31.06 13.16 25.36
CA TYR A 33 -29.73 13.74 25.20
C TYR A 33 -28.71 12.62 25.00
N TYR A 34 -27.76 12.84 24.12
CA TYR A 34 -26.64 11.95 23.87
C TYR A 34 -25.33 12.66 24.20
N GLU A 35 -24.54 12.08 25.10
CA GLU A 35 -23.25 12.60 25.55
C GLU A 35 -22.15 11.58 25.22
N PRO A 36 -21.58 11.59 23.99
CA PRO A 36 -20.52 10.69 23.62
C PRO A 36 -19.22 11.00 24.37
N GLU A 37 -18.48 9.97 24.77
CA GLU A 37 -17.10 10.10 25.26
C GLU A 37 -16.08 9.71 24.21
N THR A 38 -16.49 8.93 23.20
CA THR A 38 -15.64 8.41 22.14
C THR A 38 -16.30 8.61 20.78
N TYR A 39 -15.51 8.43 19.71
CA TYR A 39 -16.02 8.44 18.34
C TYR A 39 -16.93 7.24 18.01
N GLU A 40 -16.93 6.22 18.84
CA GLU A 40 -17.70 5.00 18.63
C GLU A 40 -19.22 5.24 18.62
N SER A 41 -19.93 4.35 17.91
CA SER A 41 -21.38 4.32 17.92
C SER A 41 -21.87 3.63 19.19
N ASN A 42 -22.75 4.30 19.91
CA ASN A 42 -23.40 3.75 21.09
C ASN A 42 -24.89 3.53 20.82
N GLY A 43 -25.44 2.47 21.38
CA GLY A 43 -26.85 2.16 21.35
C GLY A 43 -27.46 2.17 22.76
N GLY A 44 -28.74 2.55 22.87
CA GLY A 44 -29.53 2.49 24.09
C GLY A 44 -30.95 2.08 23.80
N LEU A 45 -31.68 1.64 24.83
CA LEU A 45 -33.10 1.32 24.79
C LEU A 45 -33.82 2.22 25.76
N ILE A 46 -34.88 2.88 25.28
CA ILE A 46 -35.83 3.62 26.11
C ILE A 46 -37.08 2.77 26.20
N GLU A 47 -37.44 2.34 27.43
CA GLU A 47 -38.66 1.61 27.71
C GLU A 47 -39.75 2.60 28.09
N VAL A 48 -40.88 2.54 27.40
CA VAL A 48 -42.10 3.27 27.74
C VAL A 48 -43.09 2.28 28.33
N VAL A 49 -43.42 2.45 29.60
CA VAL A 49 -44.39 1.62 30.29
C VAL A 49 -45.70 2.38 30.44
N SER A 50 -46.82 1.74 30.15
CA SER A 50 -48.14 2.32 30.20
C SER A 50 -49.19 1.34 30.78
N ASN A 51 -50.41 1.82 30.98
CA ASN A 51 -51.58 1.01 31.35
C ASN A 51 -52.40 0.56 30.13
N ASP A 52 -51.82 0.59 28.93
CA ASP A 52 -52.44 0.03 27.72
C ASP A 52 -52.48 -1.49 27.80
N ASP A 53 -53.68 -2.08 27.66
CA ASP A 53 -53.88 -3.53 27.78
C ASP A 53 -53.25 -4.31 26.59
N GLU A 54 -53.07 -3.68 25.40
CA GLU A 54 -52.54 -4.32 24.23
C GLU A 54 -51.02 -4.11 24.11
N SER A 55 -50.52 -2.98 24.60
CA SER A 55 -49.11 -2.60 24.51
C SER A 55 -48.61 -1.94 25.80
N PRO A 56 -48.55 -2.70 26.91
CA PRO A 56 -48.19 -2.14 28.22
C PRO A 56 -46.72 -1.67 28.28
N GLN A 57 -45.91 -2.13 27.37
CA GLN A 57 -44.47 -1.80 27.28
C GLN A 57 -44.07 -1.66 25.83
N ILE A 58 -43.39 -0.56 25.52
CA ILE A 58 -42.80 -0.29 24.19
C ILE A 58 -41.33 0.04 24.38
N GLU A 59 -40.48 -0.57 23.57
CA GLU A 59 -39.05 -0.29 23.51
C GLU A 59 -38.72 0.60 22.32
N VAL A 60 -37.96 1.67 22.55
CA VAL A 60 -37.45 2.58 21.55
C VAL A 60 -35.94 2.46 21.52
N LEU A 61 -35.39 1.96 20.39
CA LEU A 61 -33.97 1.92 20.16
C LEU A 61 -33.46 3.32 19.82
N VAL A 62 -32.41 3.78 20.51
CA VAL A 62 -31.69 5.01 20.23
C VAL A 62 -30.26 4.67 19.87
N ILE A 63 -29.72 5.37 18.86
CA ILE A 63 -28.34 5.20 18.38
C ILE A 63 -27.74 6.58 18.23
N GLY A 64 -26.53 6.74 18.76
CA GLY A 64 -25.74 7.96 18.62
C GLY A 64 -24.29 7.63 18.24
N LYS A 65 -23.62 8.56 17.61
CA LYS A 65 -22.19 8.50 17.31
C LYS A 65 -21.54 9.82 17.73
N GLY A 66 -20.38 9.74 18.36
CA GLY A 66 -19.61 10.91 18.76
C GLY A 66 -19.01 11.63 17.54
N ASP A 67 -18.76 12.93 17.70
CA ASP A 67 -18.03 13.74 16.73
C ASP A 67 -16.60 13.92 17.22
N ALA A 68 -15.64 13.44 16.44
CA ALA A 68 -14.22 13.62 16.72
C ALA A 68 -13.37 13.52 15.46
N PRO A 69 -12.19 14.14 15.43
CA PRO A 69 -11.12 13.74 14.52
C PRO A 69 -10.59 12.37 14.94
N VAL A 70 -10.19 11.54 13.99
CA VAL A 70 -9.58 10.21 14.25
C VAL A 70 -8.35 10.06 13.37
N MET A 71 -7.19 9.95 14.00
CA MET A 71 -5.92 9.79 13.30
C MET A 71 -5.63 8.31 13.01
N THR A 72 -5.45 7.99 11.75
CA THR A 72 -4.93 6.70 11.30
C THR A 72 -3.59 6.90 10.61
N VAL A 73 -2.57 6.17 11.05
CA VAL A 73 -1.23 6.19 10.46
C VAL A 73 -0.87 4.80 9.95
N GLU A 74 -0.47 4.69 8.70
CA GLU A 74 -0.12 3.41 8.08
C GLU A 74 1.14 3.54 7.20
N PRO A 75 2.07 2.55 7.29
CA PRO A 75 2.14 1.47 8.27
C PRO A 75 2.59 1.96 9.65
N ILE A 76 2.26 1.26 10.73
CA ILE A 76 2.72 1.57 12.09
C ILE A 76 4.09 0.97 12.42
N SER A 77 4.58 0.07 11.58
CA SER A 77 5.93 -0.49 11.67
C SER A 77 6.34 -1.09 10.33
N PHE A 78 7.62 -1.03 10.02
CA PHE A 78 8.19 -1.71 8.85
C PHE A 78 9.69 -1.98 9.04
N ASP A 79 10.18 -2.98 8.29
CA ASP A 79 11.57 -3.40 8.27
C ASP A 79 12.10 -3.25 6.84
N TYR A 80 13.12 -2.42 6.67
CA TYR A 80 13.79 -2.25 5.38
C TYR A 80 14.58 -3.50 4.94
N GLY A 81 14.80 -4.43 5.89
CA GLY A 81 15.64 -5.60 5.67
C GLY A 81 17.12 -5.25 5.60
N THR A 82 17.87 -6.09 4.88
CA THR A 82 19.32 -5.92 4.73
C THR A 82 19.63 -5.08 3.48
N ILE A 83 20.24 -3.92 3.68
CA ILE A 83 20.55 -2.95 2.61
C ILE A 83 22.07 -2.76 2.52
N SER A 84 22.60 -2.80 1.30
CA SER A 84 24.03 -2.50 1.08
C SER A 84 24.31 -1.01 1.28
N MET A 85 25.44 -0.69 1.91
CA MET A 85 25.90 0.69 2.07
C MET A 85 25.88 1.44 0.74
N GLY A 86 25.26 2.64 0.74
CA GLY A 86 25.13 3.48 -0.45
C GLY A 86 23.96 3.12 -1.37
N CYS A 87 23.20 2.06 -1.04
CA CYS A 87 21.88 1.81 -1.60
C CYS A 87 20.81 2.39 -0.69
N ASP A 88 19.62 2.60 -1.23
CA ASP A 88 18.46 3.11 -0.52
C ASP A 88 17.27 2.15 -0.64
N ASN A 89 16.39 2.21 0.34
CA ASN A 89 15.06 1.62 0.31
C ASN A 89 14.07 2.63 0.91
N GLU A 90 12.90 2.75 0.33
CA GLU A 90 11.93 3.76 0.70
C GLU A 90 10.61 3.11 1.11
N GLU A 91 9.98 3.69 2.13
CA GLU A 91 8.64 3.34 2.55
C GLU A 91 7.77 4.59 2.61
N ARG A 92 6.48 4.44 2.31
CA ARG A 92 5.51 5.53 2.33
C ARG A 92 4.69 5.45 3.60
N ILE A 93 4.66 6.54 4.36
CA ILE A 93 3.78 6.68 5.52
C ILE A 93 2.62 7.57 5.12
N THR A 94 1.41 7.10 5.37
CA THR A 94 0.16 7.81 5.13
C THR A 94 -0.49 8.17 6.46
N ILE A 95 -0.93 9.41 6.61
CA ILE A 95 -1.72 9.90 7.74
C ILE A 95 -3.10 10.26 7.19
N ARG A 96 -4.16 9.65 7.74
CA ARG A 96 -5.54 9.85 7.31
C ARG A 96 -6.44 10.24 8.47
N ASN A 97 -7.41 11.08 8.18
CA ASN A 97 -8.49 11.40 9.12
C ASN A 97 -9.70 10.48 8.86
N ASP A 98 -9.89 9.48 9.71
CA ASP A 98 -11.04 8.56 9.67
C ASP A 98 -12.22 9.06 10.53
N GLY A 99 -12.09 10.25 11.12
CA GLY A 99 -13.12 10.91 11.89
C GLY A 99 -14.15 11.65 11.04
N ASN A 100 -15.02 12.38 11.73
CA ASN A 100 -16.03 13.23 11.10
C ASN A 100 -15.85 14.73 11.41
N LEU A 101 -14.84 15.08 12.22
CA LEU A 101 -14.34 16.46 12.40
C LEU A 101 -12.96 16.61 11.77
N PRO A 102 -12.55 17.84 11.42
CA PRO A 102 -11.20 18.10 10.94
C PRO A 102 -10.15 17.67 11.96
N LEU A 103 -9.13 16.94 11.51
CA LEU A 103 -7.98 16.49 12.29
C LEU A 103 -6.83 17.47 12.11
N THR A 104 -6.25 17.93 13.20
CA THR A 104 -5.01 18.72 13.17
C THR A 104 -3.83 17.82 13.52
N VAL A 105 -2.94 17.60 12.56
CA VAL A 105 -1.65 16.96 12.79
C VAL A 105 -0.65 18.05 13.21
N ASP A 106 -0.29 18.05 14.49
CA ASP A 106 0.50 19.13 15.09
C ASP A 106 1.97 19.04 14.74
N SER A 107 2.54 17.83 14.81
CA SER A 107 3.96 17.64 14.54
C SER A 107 4.29 16.22 14.10
N ILE A 108 5.42 16.12 13.41
CA ILE A 108 6.13 14.86 13.17
C ILE A 108 7.54 15.02 13.71
N SER A 109 7.96 14.09 14.55
CA SER A 109 9.31 14.04 15.09
C SER A 109 9.91 12.65 14.90
N GLN A 110 11.23 12.58 14.83
CA GLN A 110 11.94 11.32 14.67
C GLN A 110 12.94 11.15 15.81
N MET A 111 12.92 9.96 16.42
CA MET A 111 13.96 9.50 17.32
C MET A 111 14.79 8.47 16.59
N VAL A 112 16.06 8.73 16.39
CA VAL A 112 17.01 7.87 15.68
C VAL A 112 18.09 7.45 16.65
N THR A 113 18.38 6.15 16.72
CA THR A 113 19.46 5.60 17.57
C THR A 113 20.83 5.79 16.92
N GLN A 114 20.88 5.84 15.59
CA GLN A 114 22.06 6.16 14.78
C GLN A 114 21.77 7.39 13.90
N PRO A 115 22.70 8.33 13.76
CA PRO A 115 22.42 9.56 13.03
C PRO A 115 22.41 9.36 11.52
N ALA A 116 21.36 9.85 10.88
CA ALA A 116 21.25 10.18 9.46
C ALA A 116 20.97 9.07 8.45
N ASP A 117 20.84 7.83 8.84
CA ASP A 117 20.60 6.76 7.88
C ASP A 117 19.12 6.64 7.48
N ILE A 118 18.21 7.18 8.29
CA ILE A 118 16.78 7.21 8.03
C ILE A 118 16.31 8.67 7.88
N ILE A 119 15.85 9.02 6.69
CA ILE A 119 15.54 10.39 6.27
C ILE A 119 14.05 10.50 5.93
N MET A 120 13.37 11.50 6.53
CA MET A 120 11.99 11.83 6.17
C MET A 120 11.96 12.85 5.03
N GLU A 121 11.16 12.58 4.00
CA GLU A 121 10.98 13.44 2.83
C GLU A 121 9.52 13.83 2.65
N PHE A 122 9.20 15.08 2.92
CA PHE A 122 7.84 15.62 2.87
C PHE A 122 7.43 16.12 1.47
N GLY A 123 8.32 16.05 0.49
CA GLY A 123 8.03 16.49 -0.87
C GLY A 123 7.58 17.96 -0.95
N SER A 124 6.35 18.18 -1.38
CA SER A 124 5.76 19.52 -1.49
C SER A 124 4.89 19.92 -0.28
N LEU A 125 4.79 19.08 0.74
CA LEU A 125 4.02 19.41 1.94
C LEU A 125 4.67 20.60 2.68
N PRO A 126 3.88 21.59 3.12
CA PRO A 126 4.39 22.64 3.99
C PRO A 126 4.77 22.07 5.35
N PRO A 127 5.55 22.79 6.17
CA PRO A 127 5.75 22.38 7.55
C PRO A 127 4.41 22.24 8.31
N PRO A 128 4.30 21.29 9.27
CA PRO A 128 3.10 21.18 10.11
C PRO A 128 2.88 22.46 10.93
N PRO A 129 1.68 22.73 11.48
CA PRO A 129 0.55 21.80 11.54
C PRO A 129 -0.21 21.65 10.21
N TRP A 130 -0.79 20.48 9.98
CA TRP A 130 -1.69 20.20 8.86
C TRP A 130 -3.10 19.96 9.35
N VAL A 131 -4.10 20.48 8.63
CA VAL A 131 -5.50 20.22 8.91
C VAL A 131 -6.05 19.32 7.81
N LEU A 132 -6.56 18.16 8.21
CA LEU A 132 -7.14 17.17 7.32
C LEU A 132 -8.65 17.12 7.52
N ASP A 133 -9.40 17.43 6.48
CA ASP A 133 -10.86 17.22 6.48
C ASP A 133 -11.19 15.73 6.60
N PRO A 134 -12.42 15.35 7.01
CA PRO A 134 -12.86 13.97 7.06
C PRO A 134 -12.58 13.20 5.78
N ASN A 135 -11.93 12.01 5.89
CA ASN A 135 -11.45 11.16 4.80
C ASN A 135 -10.30 11.75 3.97
N GLN A 136 -9.72 12.87 4.36
CA GLN A 136 -8.52 13.40 3.72
C GLN A 136 -7.28 12.70 4.28
N GLU A 137 -6.27 12.56 3.41
CA GLU A 137 -4.98 11.97 3.76
C GLU A 137 -3.81 12.80 3.22
N ILE A 138 -2.68 12.67 3.88
CA ILE A 138 -1.36 13.14 3.42
C ILE A 138 -0.38 12.01 3.52
N ASP A 139 0.65 12.05 2.69
CA ASP A 139 1.72 11.06 2.69
C ASP A 139 3.09 11.72 2.61
N PHE A 140 4.08 11.02 3.15
CA PHE A 140 5.49 11.35 3.03
C PHE A 140 6.33 10.07 2.91
N LEU A 141 7.54 10.20 2.36
CA LEU A 141 8.46 9.09 2.20
C LEU A 141 9.46 9.07 3.35
N VAL A 142 9.90 7.88 3.69
CA VAL A 142 11.01 7.64 4.61
C VAL A 142 12.00 6.72 3.93
N SER A 143 13.22 7.23 3.74
CA SER A 143 14.29 6.52 3.06
C SER A 143 15.30 6.01 4.07
N TYR A 144 15.71 4.75 3.94
CA TYR A 144 16.81 4.16 4.68
C TYR A 144 18.05 4.05 3.77
N ILE A 145 19.15 4.68 4.18
CA ILE A 145 20.41 4.74 3.44
C ILE A 145 21.56 4.47 4.43
N PRO A 146 21.90 3.18 4.67
CA PRO A 146 22.91 2.85 5.69
C PRO A 146 24.28 3.44 5.36
N SER A 147 24.88 4.11 6.33
CA SER A 147 26.21 4.70 6.25
C SER A 147 27.29 3.81 6.88
N ASP A 148 26.90 2.86 7.72
CA ASP A 148 27.78 1.85 8.33
C ASP A 148 27.13 0.46 8.35
N VAL A 149 27.82 -0.51 8.94
CA VAL A 149 27.33 -1.90 9.06
C VAL A 149 26.71 -2.08 10.42
N GLY A 150 25.49 -2.57 10.44
CA GLY A 150 24.77 -2.92 11.65
C GLY A 150 23.30 -2.64 11.59
N LEU A 151 22.62 -2.89 12.72
CA LEU A 151 21.20 -2.65 12.87
C LEU A 151 20.95 -1.19 13.21
N ASP A 152 20.08 -0.57 12.43
CA ASP A 152 19.55 0.76 12.65
C ASP A 152 18.09 0.69 13.06
N GLU A 153 17.75 1.43 14.09
CA GLU A 153 16.39 1.54 14.58
C GLU A 153 15.98 3.01 14.67
N SER A 154 14.75 3.28 14.32
CA SER A 154 14.13 4.60 14.40
C SER A 154 12.66 4.49 14.78
N ALA A 155 12.17 5.53 15.44
CA ALA A 155 10.74 5.73 15.67
C ALA A 155 10.34 7.13 15.20
N ILE A 156 9.31 7.18 14.36
CA ILE A 156 8.69 8.44 13.98
C ILE A 156 7.44 8.61 14.84
N THR A 157 7.31 9.73 15.50
CA THR A 157 6.17 10.08 16.33
C THR A 157 5.34 11.12 15.61
N VAL A 158 4.09 10.82 15.37
CA VAL A 158 3.07 11.73 14.82
C VAL A 158 2.17 12.17 15.96
N THR A 159 1.96 13.48 16.15
CA THR A 159 1.05 14.01 17.17
C THR A 159 -0.10 14.77 16.54
N SER A 160 -1.27 14.70 17.16
CA SER A 160 -2.49 15.33 16.66
C SER A 160 -3.45 15.72 17.78
N ASP A 161 -4.57 16.34 17.41
CA ASP A 161 -5.71 16.65 18.27
C ASP A 161 -6.76 15.53 18.35
N ASP A 162 -6.42 14.31 17.91
CA ASP A 162 -7.27 13.13 18.14
C ASP A 162 -7.41 12.88 19.64
N PRO A 163 -8.62 12.91 20.20
CA PRO A 163 -8.83 12.78 21.65
C PRO A 163 -8.55 11.37 22.19
N GLU A 164 -8.62 10.33 21.33
CA GLU A 164 -8.40 8.94 21.74
C GLU A 164 -6.97 8.48 21.48
N THR A 165 -6.39 8.94 20.38
CA THR A 165 -5.04 8.54 19.94
C THR A 165 -4.24 9.78 19.53
N PRO A 166 -3.88 10.64 20.51
CA PRO A 166 -3.18 11.91 20.21
C PRO A 166 -1.75 11.71 19.73
N GLU A 167 -1.20 10.52 19.89
CA GLU A 167 0.16 10.17 19.48
C GLU A 167 0.20 8.76 18.88
N VAL A 168 0.82 8.62 17.69
CA VAL A 168 1.12 7.36 17.06
C VAL A 168 2.61 7.27 16.78
N GLN A 169 3.21 6.13 17.11
CA GLN A 169 4.60 5.83 16.79
C GLN A 169 4.69 4.83 15.65
N VAL A 170 5.50 5.17 14.64
CA VAL A 170 5.89 4.28 13.54
C VAL A 170 7.29 3.78 13.80
N VAL A 171 7.42 2.49 14.14
CA VAL A 171 8.71 1.86 14.43
C VAL A 171 9.30 1.29 13.15
N GLN A 172 10.57 1.56 12.90
CA GLN A 172 11.25 1.14 11.69
C GLN A 172 12.69 0.74 11.96
N GLY A 173 13.22 -0.17 11.14
CA GLY A 173 14.60 -0.64 11.25
C GLY A 173 15.11 -1.24 9.95
N GLY A 174 16.42 -1.36 9.89
CA GLY A 174 17.13 -2.00 8.78
C GLY A 174 18.51 -2.48 9.22
N ASP A 175 19.15 -3.29 8.41
CA ASP A 175 20.51 -3.81 8.64
C ASP A 175 21.44 -3.37 7.50
N GLY A 176 22.34 -2.43 7.80
CA GLY A 176 23.37 -1.98 6.87
C GLY A 176 24.47 -3.03 6.67
N VAL A 177 24.81 -3.34 5.43
CA VAL A 177 25.89 -4.31 5.11
C VAL A 177 26.84 -3.77 4.06
N ILE A 178 28.09 -4.29 4.09
CA ILE A 178 29.06 -4.05 3.02
C ILE A 178 28.80 -5.07 1.92
N GLU A 179 28.27 -4.62 0.78
CA GLU A 179 28.05 -5.42 -0.42
C GLU A 179 27.25 -6.73 -0.20
N GLN A 180 26.04 -6.75 -0.68
CA GLN A 180 25.34 -8.01 -0.90
C GLN A 180 25.60 -8.48 -2.32
N TYR A 181 26.31 -9.58 -2.47
CA TYR A 181 26.28 -10.34 -3.70
C TYR A 181 24.99 -11.12 -3.76
N ALA A 182 24.03 -10.66 -4.54
CA ALA A 182 22.91 -11.50 -4.91
C ALA A 182 23.43 -12.55 -5.90
N THR A 183 23.71 -13.75 -5.41
CA THR A 183 23.96 -14.89 -6.28
C THR A 183 22.62 -15.46 -6.69
N GLN A 184 22.18 -15.13 -7.89
CA GLN A 184 21.03 -15.77 -8.48
C GLN A 184 21.52 -16.99 -9.24
N GLU A 185 21.29 -18.18 -8.68
CA GLU A 185 21.59 -19.45 -9.35
C GLU A 185 20.40 -19.78 -10.27
N TYR A 186 20.61 -19.64 -11.56
CA TYR A 186 19.67 -20.14 -12.56
C TYR A 186 20.02 -21.60 -12.86
N ILE A 187 19.27 -22.51 -12.30
CA ILE A 187 19.37 -23.93 -12.68
C ILE A 187 18.55 -24.10 -13.97
N GLN A 188 19.25 -24.28 -15.06
CA GLN A 188 18.63 -24.65 -16.33
C GLN A 188 18.55 -26.18 -16.38
N GLU A 189 17.39 -26.73 -16.09
CA GLU A 189 17.16 -28.19 -15.95
C GLU A 189 17.15 -28.94 -17.28
N GLU A 190 17.03 -28.26 -18.42
CA GLU A 190 16.95 -28.89 -19.73
C GLU A 190 17.84 -28.15 -20.76
N ILE A 191 18.06 -28.79 -21.90
CA ILE A 191 18.75 -28.19 -23.04
C ILE A 191 18.08 -26.87 -23.40
N PRO A 192 18.79 -25.75 -23.39
CA PRO A 192 18.17 -24.46 -23.65
C PRO A 192 17.55 -24.42 -25.05
N ILE A 193 16.30 -24.04 -25.11
CA ILE A 193 15.62 -23.74 -26.38
C ILE A 193 15.82 -22.23 -26.63
N LEU A 194 16.42 -21.89 -27.73
CA LEU A 194 16.77 -20.51 -28.06
C LEU A 194 16.19 -20.09 -29.41
N ASP A 195 15.40 -19.02 -29.39
CA ASP A 195 14.96 -18.37 -30.62
C ASP A 195 15.78 -17.07 -30.81
N ILE A 196 16.58 -17.05 -31.86
CA ILE A 196 17.48 -15.92 -32.15
C ILE A 196 17.08 -15.29 -33.48
N VAL A 197 16.84 -13.98 -33.45
CA VAL A 197 16.58 -13.22 -34.68
C VAL A 197 17.69 -12.20 -34.89
N PHE A 198 18.36 -12.32 -36.01
CA PHE A 198 19.33 -11.31 -36.48
C PHE A 198 18.60 -10.24 -37.28
N VAL A 199 18.77 -9.00 -36.86
CA VAL A 199 18.34 -7.83 -37.63
C VAL A 199 19.57 -7.27 -38.32
N ILE A 200 19.60 -7.43 -39.65
CA ILE A 200 20.76 -7.02 -40.45
C ILE A 200 20.43 -5.72 -41.17
N ASP A 201 21.24 -4.70 -40.93
CA ASP A 201 21.18 -3.49 -41.71
C ASP A 201 21.74 -3.78 -43.13
N ASN A 202 20.87 -3.67 -44.12
CA ASN A 202 21.20 -3.88 -45.53
C ASN A 202 21.32 -2.58 -46.33
N SER A 203 21.48 -1.45 -45.66
CA SER A 203 21.81 -0.19 -46.33
C SER A 203 23.14 -0.28 -47.09
N GLY A 204 23.26 0.48 -48.16
CA GLY A 204 24.42 0.38 -49.06
C GLY A 204 25.78 0.66 -48.38
N SER A 205 25.82 1.43 -47.31
CA SER A 205 27.02 1.71 -46.51
C SER A 205 27.51 0.51 -45.69
N MET A 206 26.64 -0.51 -45.48
CA MET A 206 26.92 -1.68 -44.64
C MET A 206 27.49 -2.87 -45.42
N GLY A 207 27.69 -2.76 -46.73
CA GLY A 207 28.07 -3.90 -47.56
C GLY A 207 29.39 -4.58 -47.15
N ILE A 208 30.36 -3.86 -46.64
CA ILE A 208 31.65 -4.41 -46.15
C ILE A 208 31.39 -5.24 -44.87
N PHE A 209 30.60 -4.73 -43.95
CA PHE A 209 30.28 -5.38 -42.67
C PHE A 209 29.39 -6.61 -42.87
N GLN A 210 28.49 -6.59 -43.83
CA GLN A 210 27.68 -7.77 -44.20
C GLN A 210 28.57 -8.90 -44.74
N GLY A 211 29.58 -8.59 -45.53
CA GLY A 211 30.56 -9.58 -45.99
C GLY A 211 31.34 -10.21 -44.83
N GLU A 212 31.76 -9.39 -43.87
CA GLU A 212 32.47 -9.87 -42.70
C GLU A 212 31.54 -10.72 -41.77
N LEU A 213 30.33 -10.28 -41.53
CA LEU A 213 29.32 -11.06 -40.77
C LEU A 213 29.08 -12.42 -41.44
N SER A 214 28.91 -12.45 -42.77
CA SER A 214 28.74 -13.69 -43.52
C SER A 214 29.92 -14.64 -43.37
N SER A 215 31.15 -14.11 -43.37
CA SER A 215 32.37 -14.91 -43.20
C SER A 215 32.52 -15.53 -41.83
N GLN A 216 32.01 -14.87 -40.81
CA GLN A 216 32.09 -15.31 -39.39
C GLN A 216 30.88 -16.18 -38.97
N MET A 217 29.81 -16.22 -39.75
CA MET A 217 28.59 -16.92 -39.39
C MET A 217 28.80 -18.42 -39.16
N THR A 218 29.68 -19.05 -39.95
CA THR A 218 30.02 -20.47 -39.79
C THR A 218 30.70 -20.74 -38.44
N SER A 219 31.60 -19.85 -38.02
CA SER A 219 32.27 -19.98 -36.73
C SER A 219 31.27 -19.78 -35.58
N PHE A 220 30.38 -18.82 -35.68
CA PHE A 220 29.29 -18.58 -34.73
C PHE A 220 28.39 -19.81 -34.61
N LEU A 221 27.89 -20.37 -35.69
CA LEU A 221 27.04 -21.58 -35.69
C LEU A 221 27.75 -22.79 -35.08
N ASN A 222 29.03 -22.96 -35.34
CA ASN A 222 29.83 -24.06 -34.75
C ASN A 222 29.88 -23.96 -33.22
N VAL A 223 29.96 -22.76 -32.65
CA VAL A 223 29.90 -22.56 -31.22
C VAL A 223 28.55 -23.00 -30.70
N PHE A 224 27.45 -22.57 -31.31
CA PHE A 224 26.10 -22.98 -30.91
C PHE A 224 25.88 -24.49 -30.98
N LEU A 225 26.30 -25.10 -32.09
CA LEU A 225 26.22 -26.54 -32.26
C LEU A 225 27.00 -27.31 -31.20
N SER A 226 28.11 -26.74 -30.72
CA SER A 226 28.91 -27.36 -29.66
C SER A 226 28.29 -27.30 -28.26
N THR A 227 27.32 -26.41 -28.03
CA THR A 227 26.63 -26.28 -26.71
C THR A 227 25.55 -27.33 -26.50
N GLY A 228 25.11 -28.03 -27.57
CA GLY A 228 23.98 -28.97 -27.49
C GLY A 228 22.62 -28.30 -27.32
N ALA A 229 22.54 -26.97 -27.38
CA ALA A 229 21.29 -26.23 -27.30
C ALA A 229 20.36 -26.53 -28.48
N ASP A 230 19.07 -26.59 -28.24
CA ASP A 230 18.06 -26.57 -29.29
C ASP A 230 17.78 -25.11 -29.70
N PHE A 231 17.96 -24.77 -30.95
CA PHE A 231 17.83 -23.38 -31.37
C PHE A 231 17.16 -23.22 -32.72
N HIS A 232 16.51 -22.05 -32.88
CA HIS A 232 16.04 -21.54 -34.17
C HIS A 232 16.72 -20.21 -34.43
N LEU A 233 17.20 -20.05 -35.66
CA LEU A 233 17.79 -18.78 -36.12
C LEU A 233 16.95 -18.20 -37.24
N GLY A 234 16.55 -16.95 -37.07
CA GLY A 234 15.85 -16.17 -38.07
C GLY A 234 16.66 -14.94 -38.49
N PHE A 235 16.47 -14.47 -39.71
CA PHE A 235 17.11 -13.26 -40.23
C PHE A 235 16.05 -12.31 -40.76
N ILE A 236 16.12 -11.06 -40.39
CA ILE A 236 15.34 -9.97 -40.96
C ILE A 236 16.28 -8.85 -41.40
N THR A 237 15.85 -8.05 -42.35
CA THR A 237 16.59 -6.88 -42.80
C THR A 237 15.87 -5.59 -42.41
N THR A 238 16.61 -4.49 -42.33
CA THR A 238 16.05 -3.20 -41.90
C THR A 238 15.04 -2.62 -42.87
N ASP A 239 15.09 -3.00 -44.17
CA ASP A 239 14.11 -2.60 -45.18
C ASP A 239 12.88 -3.51 -45.22
N ARG A 240 12.92 -4.69 -44.58
CA ARG A 240 11.87 -5.67 -44.58
C ARG A 240 11.66 -6.25 -43.17
N GLY A 241 10.63 -5.86 -42.51
CA GLY A 241 10.28 -6.30 -41.15
C GLY A 241 9.74 -7.73 -41.06
N TYR A 242 10.12 -8.64 -41.95
CA TYR A 242 9.71 -10.05 -41.91
C TYR A 242 10.93 -10.96 -42.20
N LEU A 243 10.81 -12.24 -41.77
CA LEU A 243 11.86 -13.23 -41.92
C LEU A 243 12.26 -13.41 -43.39
N GLN A 244 13.56 -13.40 -43.65
CA GLN A 244 14.10 -13.70 -44.94
C GLN A 244 14.21 -15.21 -45.10
N CYS A 245 13.51 -15.75 -46.09
CA CYS A 245 13.45 -17.19 -46.32
C CYS A 245 14.25 -17.54 -47.58
N SER A 246 14.99 -18.66 -47.53
CA SER A 246 15.55 -19.27 -48.72
C SER A 246 14.64 -20.42 -49.16
N GLY A 247 13.75 -20.14 -50.10
CA GLY A 247 12.70 -21.09 -50.50
C GLY A 247 11.61 -21.20 -49.43
N VAL A 248 11.36 -22.42 -48.93
CA VAL A 248 10.33 -22.72 -47.94
C VAL A 248 10.88 -22.62 -46.50
N ILE A 249 12.21 -22.48 -46.31
CA ILE A 249 12.83 -22.50 -45.00
C ILE A 249 13.12 -21.06 -44.56
N CYS A 250 12.44 -20.65 -43.48
CA CYS A 250 12.63 -19.33 -42.84
C CYS A 250 13.51 -19.38 -41.59
N TRP A 251 13.76 -20.57 -41.06
CA TRP A 251 14.54 -20.81 -39.86
C TRP A 251 15.64 -21.83 -40.09
N ILE A 252 16.75 -21.66 -39.40
CA ILE A 252 17.78 -22.68 -39.25
C ILE A 252 17.65 -23.24 -37.84
N SER A 253 17.45 -24.56 -37.70
CA SER A 253 17.38 -25.22 -36.39
C SER A 253 18.29 -26.43 -36.37
N ASN A 254 18.71 -26.84 -35.18
CA ASN A 254 19.42 -28.07 -34.95
C ASN A 254 18.50 -29.22 -34.54
N SER A 255 17.20 -28.96 -34.34
CA SER A 255 16.22 -29.99 -34.02
C SER A 255 15.80 -30.74 -35.29
N SER A 256 15.80 -32.06 -35.24
CA SER A 256 15.35 -32.94 -36.32
C SER A 256 13.81 -33.03 -36.41
N ALA A 257 13.11 -32.34 -35.56
CA ALA A 257 11.66 -32.35 -35.47
C ALA A 257 11.06 -31.05 -36.06
N ASN A 258 10.68 -31.12 -37.33
CA ASN A 258 9.88 -30.13 -38.07
C ASN A 258 10.48 -28.72 -38.17
N PRO A 259 11.10 -28.37 -39.28
CA PRO A 259 11.13 -26.99 -39.72
C PRO A 259 9.71 -26.60 -40.15
N VAL A 260 9.09 -25.67 -39.40
CA VAL A 260 7.84 -25.04 -39.85
C VAL A 260 8.16 -24.04 -40.97
#